data_f2edb3d9591b9b8e5b624fef667a5ab0
#
_entry.id   f2edb3d9591b9b8e5b624fef667a5ab0
#
_cell.length_a   1.000
_cell.length_b   1.000
_cell.length_c   1.000
_cell.angle_alpha   90.00
_cell.angle_beta   90.00
_cell.angle_gamma   90.00
#
_symmetry.space_group_name_H-M   'P 1'
#
loop_
_entity.id
_entity.type
_entity.pdbx_description
1 polymer ?
#
loop_
_entity_poly.entity_id
_entity_poly.type
_entity_poly.pdbx_seq_one_letter_code
_entity_poly.pdbx_strand_id
1 'polypeptide(L)'
;MLIPPFWVLVLASALSAQSERHFTFHYAFTVKGLSAGEKVQIWFPAAHSDPFQEVTVTSSKGDLLLKKTHESVYGNEMYYASTSKDKAAELQFEIVYDVVRREHLTLGTYAPHLEAVSLSPKENKQYLAPDALVPVTGLPAELAAKATEGQTAPLDKAREIYDYVFDNMRYDKTGTGWGRGDVLYACDAKKGNCTDFHSLFIAMARSQGIPSRFEIGFPLPAGSHSGEIAGYHCWAEFFEPQRGWIPVDISEAWKHPERKGYFFGAHDANRVQFSVGRDLELNPRQAGHPLNYFIYPYVEVQGKEYANVSLAFSFSDLGVAP
;
A
#
# COMPACT_ATOMS: atom_id res chain seq x y z
N MET A 1 -30.98 -28.39 -56.16
CA MET A 1 -30.89 -28.42 -54.71
C MET A 1 -29.64 -27.68 -54.32
N LEU A 2 -29.77 -26.38 -53.98
CA LEU A 2 -28.67 -25.48 -53.67
C LEU A 2 -28.51 -25.46 -52.13
N ILE A 3 -27.34 -25.78 -51.66
CA ILE A 3 -26.97 -25.74 -50.23
C ILE A 3 -26.51 -24.33 -49.92
N PRO A 4 -27.05 -23.63 -48.91
CA PRO A 4 -26.58 -22.29 -48.54
C PRO A 4 -25.25 -22.36 -47.80
N PRO A 5 -24.38 -21.34 -47.91
CA PRO A 5 -23.12 -21.30 -47.22
C PRO A 5 -23.32 -21.04 -45.73
N PHE A 6 -22.71 -21.89 -44.90
CA PHE A 6 -22.58 -21.69 -43.46
C PHE A 6 -21.54 -20.58 -43.19
N TRP A 7 -22.03 -19.44 -42.69
CA TRP A 7 -21.16 -18.42 -42.14
C TRP A 7 -20.76 -18.81 -40.71
N VAL A 8 -19.50 -19.21 -40.51
CA VAL A 8 -18.93 -19.36 -39.19
C VAL A 8 -18.61 -17.99 -38.65
N LEU A 9 -19.42 -17.51 -37.71
CA LEU A 9 -19.10 -16.33 -36.92
C LEU A 9 -17.94 -16.69 -35.99
N VAL A 10 -16.72 -16.29 -36.32
CA VAL A 10 -15.59 -16.31 -35.37
C VAL A 10 -15.80 -15.13 -34.41
N LEU A 11 -16.34 -15.43 -33.23
CA LEU A 11 -16.29 -14.51 -32.11
C LEU A 11 -14.85 -14.40 -31.65
N ALA A 12 -14.16 -13.35 -32.09
CA ALA A 12 -12.90 -12.94 -31.49
C ALA A 12 -13.20 -12.49 -30.05
N SER A 13 -12.89 -13.33 -29.09
CA SER A 13 -12.83 -12.96 -27.68
C SER A 13 -11.74 -11.89 -27.57
N ALA A 14 -12.13 -10.63 -27.45
CA ALA A 14 -11.21 -9.58 -27.03
C ALA A 14 -10.75 -9.95 -25.62
N LEU A 15 -9.55 -10.49 -25.47
CA LEU A 15 -8.86 -10.50 -24.19
C LEU A 15 -8.80 -9.03 -23.76
N SER A 16 -9.50 -8.70 -22.69
CA SER A 16 -9.31 -7.41 -22.04
C SER A 16 -7.86 -7.36 -21.57
N ALA A 17 -7.04 -6.57 -22.25
CA ALA A 17 -5.67 -6.33 -21.81
C ALA A 17 -5.73 -5.71 -20.41
N GLN A 18 -4.94 -6.25 -19.50
CA GLN A 18 -4.72 -5.67 -18.17
C GLN A 18 -4.36 -4.19 -18.33
N SER A 19 -5.04 -3.30 -17.60
CA SER A 19 -4.79 -1.87 -17.75
C SER A 19 -3.39 -1.52 -17.20
N GLU A 20 -2.68 -0.66 -17.92
CA GLU A 20 -1.33 -0.20 -17.58
C GLU A 20 -1.31 1.33 -17.58
N ARG A 21 -0.52 1.93 -16.69
CA ARG A 21 -0.27 3.36 -16.64
C ARG A 21 1.23 3.61 -16.54
N HIS A 22 1.76 4.45 -17.41
CA HIS A 22 3.17 4.83 -17.45
C HIS A 22 3.29 6.31 -17.09
N PHE A 23 4.05 6.62 -16.05
CA PHE A 23 4.16 7.98 -15.51
C PHE A 23 5.49 8.23 -14.82
N THR A 24 5.87 9.49 -14.71
CA THR A 24 6.89 9.93 -13.74
C THR A 24 6.24 10.24 -12.40
N PHE A 25 6.89 9.86 -11.30
CA PHE A 25 6.50 10.22 -9.95
C PHE A 25 7.63 10.96 -9.25
N HIS A 26 7.34 12.16 -8.74
CA HIS A 26 8.28 12.99 -7.99
C HIS A 26 8.01 12.85 -6.50
N TYR A 27 9.00 12.37 -5.78
CA TYR A 27 9.01 12.31 -4.32
C TYR A 27 9.99 13.35 -3.79
N ALA A 28 9.48 14.48 -3.31
CA ALA A 28 10.32 15.56 -2.82
C ALA A 28 9.91 15.99 -1.41
N PHE A 29 10.88 16.47 -0.64
CA PHE A 29 10.63 17.03 0.68
C PHE A 29 11.76 17.96 1.11
N THR A 30 11.46 18.82 2.09
CA THR A 30 12.41 19.72 2.72
C THR A 30 12.32 19.60 4.24
N VAL A 31 13.44 19.32 4.89
CA VAL A 31 13.57 19.40 6.35
C VAL A 31 13.99 20.82 6.70
N LYS A 32 13.23 21.52 7.54
CA LYS A 32 13.39 22.95 7.83
C LYS A 32 13.75 23.23 9.28
N GLY A 33 14.32 24.40 9.55
CA GLY A 33 14.55 24.90 10.92
C GLY A 33 15.64 24.15 11.67
N LEU A 34 16.64 23.63 10.95
CA LEU A 34 17.80 22.97 11.52
C LEU A 34 18.82 23.99 12.05
N SER A 35 19.46 23.68 13.16
CA SER A 35 20.57 24.48 13.71
C SER A 35 21.92 23.92 13.29
N ALA A 36 22.93 24.79 13.20
CA ALA A 36 24.30 24.35 12.91
C ALA A 36 24.83 23.40 13.98
N GLY A 37 25.54 22.35 13.56
CA GLY A 37 26.15 21.36 14.46
C GLY A 37 25.21 20.26 14.97
N GLU A 38 23.92 20.33 14.67
CA GLU A 38 22.98 19.25 15.04
C GLU A 38 23.25 17.98 14.23
N LYS A 39 23.20 16.83 14.89
CA LYS A 39 23.19 15.53 14.23
C LYS A 39 21.79 15.29 13.64
N VAL A 40 21.69 15.22 12.32
CA VAL A 40 20.45 14.93 11.59
C VAL A 40 20.57 13.58 10.94
N GLN A 41 19.53 12.77 11.08
CA GLN A 41 19.38 11.49 10.41
C GLN A 41 18.02 11.47 9.70
N ILE A 42 18.01 11.00 8.47
CA ILE A 42 16.83 11.06 7.59
C ILE A 42 16.69 9.71 6.92
N TRP A 43 15.49 9.15 6.98
CA TRP A 43 15.07 7.98 6.22
C TRP A 43 13.82 8.31 5.42
N PHE A 44 13.72 7.84 4.22
CA PHE A 44 12.50 7.93 3.44
C PHE A 44 12.36 6.71 2.53
N PRO A 45 11.12 6.23 2.27
CA PRO A 45 10.90 5.01 1.52
C PRO A 45 11.30 5.20 0.06
N ALA A 46 11.75 4.12 -0.57
CA ALA A 46 12.02 4.05 -1.99
C ALA A 46 10.99 3.16 -2.68
N ALA A 47 10.38 3.66 -3.75
CA ALA A 47 9.60 2.80 -4.62
C ALA A 47 10.51 1.75 -5.26
N HIS A 48 10.01 0.53 -5.41
CA HIS A 48 10.74 -0.60 -5.97
C HIS A 48 9.87 -1.40 -6.95
N SER A 49 10.50 -2.17 -7.81
CA SER A 49 9.78 -3.03 -8.75
C SER A 49 9.20 -4.26 -8.06
N ASP A 50 8.01 -4.63 -8.50
CA ASP A 50 7.30 -5.85 -8.11
C ASP A 50 6.60 -6.46 -9.35
N PRO A 51 5.85 -7.57 -9.26
CA PRO A 51 5.17 -8.14 -10.41
C PRO A 51 4.17 -7.20 -11.11
N PHE A 52 3.71 -6.14 -10.43
CA PHE A 52 2.68 -5.23 -10.91
C PHE A 52 3.19 -3.79 -11.13
N GLN A 53 4.44 -3.51 -10.81
CA GLN A 53 5.07 -2.23 -11.14
C GLN A 53 6.54 -2.40 -11.52
N GLU A 54 6.95 -1.72 -12.57
CA GLU A 54 8.37 -1.51 -12.91
C GLU A 54 8.76 -0.11 -12.49
N VAL A 55 9.84 0.03 -11.72
CA VAL A 55 10.28 1.31 -11.17
C VAL A 55 11.74 1.54 -11.52
N THR A 56 12.02 2.67 -12.17
CA THR A 56 13.38 3.12 -12.49
C THR A 56 13.60 4.51 -11.89
N VAL A 57 14.70 4.70 -11.16
CA VAL A 57 15.11 6.02 -10.68
C VAL A 57 15.76 6.78 -11.83
N THR A 58 15.14 7.85 -12.28
CA THR A 58 15.65 8.70 -13.36
C THR A 58 16.43 9.91 -12.86
N SER A 59 16.14 10.37 -11.63
CA SER A 59 16.89 11.44 -10.97
C SER A 59 16.90 11.22 -9.46
N SER A 60 18.03 11.52 -8.85
CA SER A 60 18.20 11.51 -7.39
C SER A 60 19.02 12.73 -6.99
N LYS A 61 18.39 13.67 -6.27
CA LYS A 61 19.01 14.90 -5.80
C LYS A 61 18.83 15.04 -4.29
N GLY A 62 19.83 15.57 -3.62
CA GLY A 62 19.76 15.83 -2.18
C GLY A 62 20.96 16.62 -1.71
N ASP A 63 20.75 17.45 -0.68
CA ASP A 63 21.82 18.20 -0.03
C ASP A 63 22.82 17.31 0.73
N LEU A 64 22.45 16.04 0.96
CA LEU A 64 23.30 15.02 1.56
C LEU A 64 23.43 13.80 0.65
N LEU A 65 24.54 13.06 0.82
CA LEU A 65 24.73 11.79 0.16
C LEU A 65 23.68 10.78 0.60
N LEU A 66 22.91 10.27 -0.36
CA LEU A 66 21.91 9.24 -0.14
C LEU A 66 22.54 7.85 -0.20
N LYS A 67 22.21 7.02 0.78
CA LYS A 67 22.54 5.59 0.80
C LYS A 67 21.26 4.80 0.67
N LYS A 68 21.18 3.90 -0.29
CA LYS A 68 20.07 2.96 -0.40
C LYS A 68 20.26 1.80 0.58
N THR A 69 19.27 1.54 1.39
CA THR A 69 19.24 0.45 2.38
C THR A 69 17.87 -0.25 2.33
N HIS A 70 17.69 -1.30 3.11
CA HIS A 70 16.41 -2.00 3.24
C HIS A 70 16.21 -2.47 4.70
N GLU A 71 14.97 -2.50 5.14
CA GLU A 71 14.63 -3.10 6.43
C GLU A 71 14.55 -4.63 6.33
N SER A 72 14.68 -5.31 7.47
CA SER A 72 14.99 -6.73 7.50
C SER A 72 13.77 -7.66 7.50
N VAL A 73 12.56 -7.14 7.74
CA VAL A 73 11.36 -7.95 7.94
C VAL A 73 10.58 -8.14 6.63
N TYR A 74 10.25 -7.03 5.97
CA TYR A 74 9.48 -7.03 4.72
C TYR A 74 10.35 -6.76 3.49
N GLY A 75 11.61 -6.33 3.69
CA GLY A 75 12.53 -6.01 2.60
C GLY A 75 12.29 -4.64 1.96
N ASN A 76 11.51 -3.76 2.60
CA ASN A 76 11.25 -2.42 2.09
C ASN A 76 12.54 -1.68 1.81
N GLU A 77 12.69 -1.17 0.61
CA GLU A 77 13.80 -0.30 0.23
C GLU A 77 13.61 1.11 0.78
N MET A 78 14.71 1.74 1.15
CA MET A 78 14.70 3.12 1.64
C MET A 78 16.00 3.85 1.32
N TYR A 79 15.94 5.16 1.33
CA TYR A 79 17.11 6.02 1.36
C TYR A 79 17.40 6.47 2.78
N TYR A 80 18.68 6.52 3.09
CA TYR A 80 19.23 7.06 4.33
C TYR A 80 20.23 8.15 4.06
N ALA A 81 20.16 9.24 4.82
CA ALA A 81 21.14 10.29 4.84
C ALA A 81 21.41 10.78 6.26
N SER A 82 22.62 11.24 6.53
CA SER A 82 22.95 11.84 7.82
C SER A 82 24.01 12.91 7.73
N THR A 83 23.94 13.89 8.62
CA THR A 83 24.97 14.93 8.76
C THR A 83 25.12 15.35 10.20
N SER A 84 26.29 15.88 10.53
CA SER A 84 26.59 16.57 11.79
C SER A 84 27.37 17.85 11.53
N LYS A 85 27.37 18.36 10.29
CA LYS A 85 28.19 19.50 9.87
C LYS A 85 27.44 20.82 10.02
N ASP A 86 28.24 21.92 10.15
CA ASP A 86 27.80 23.30 10.34
C ASP A 86 27.05 23.90 9.14
N LYS A 87 26.07 23.20 8.59
CA LYS A 87 25.35 23.71 7.39
C LYS A 87 23.85 23.60 7.50
N ALA A 88 23.29 24.64 6.93
CA ALA A 88 21.96 24.85 6.37
C ALA A 88 20.80 24.76 7.35
N ALA A 89 20.03 25.84 7.42
CA ALA A 89 18.70 25.88 8.04
C ALA A 89 17.71 24.91 7.39
N GLU A 90 18.01 24.40 6.19
CA GLU A 90 17.16 23.50 5.42
C GLU A 90 17.97 22.42 4.68
N LEU A 91 17.37 21.25 4.50
CA LEU A 91 17.89 20.16 3.68
C LEU A 91 16.79 19.70 2.70
N GLN A 92 17.11 19.69 1.41
CA GLN A 92 16.20 19.36 0.34
C GLN A 92 16.55 18.03 -0.31
N PHE A 93 15.53 17.27 -0.69
CA PHE A 93 15.66 15.96 -1.35
C PHE A 93 14.59 15.81 -2.42
N GLU A 94 14.96 15.22 -3.54
CA GLU A 94 14.04 14.83 -4.61
C GLU A 94 14.50 13.54 -5.27
N ILE A 95 13.60 12.58 -5.39
CA ILE A 95 13.76 11.39 -6.23
C ILE A 95 12.68 11.41 -7.30
N VAL A 96 13.09 11.21 -8.55
CA VAL A 96 12.17 11.07 -9.67
C VAL A 96 12.20 9.64 -10.14
N TYR A 97 11.04 9.03 -10.18
CA TYR A 97 10.81 7.68 -10.65
C TYR A 97 10.11 7.68 -12.00
N ASP A 98 10.54 6.81 -12.90
CA ASP A 98 9.78 6.36 -14.05
C ASP A 98 9.07 5.06 -13.61
N VAL A 99 7.74 5.02 -13.72
CA VAL A 99 6.92 3.93 -13.20
C VAL A 99 5.98 3.44 -14.29
N VAL A 100 6.05 2.13 -14.56
CA VAL A 100 5.03 1.42 -15.32
C VAL A 100 4.22 0.58 -14.32
N ARG A 101 3.00 1.00 -14.03
CA ARG A 101 2.09 0.30 -13.12
C ARG A 101 1.05 -0.47 -13.89
N ARG A 102 0.91 -1.76 -13.57
CA ARG A 102 -0.13 -2.65 -14.12
C ARG A 102 -1.26 -2.85 -13.12
N GLU A 103 -2.44 -3.05 -13.63
CA GLU A 103 -3.58 -3.49 -12.82
C GLU A 103 -3.22 -4.82 -12.13
N HIS A 104 -3.43 -4.89 -10.82
CA HIS A 104 -3.26 -6.14 -10.07
C HIS A 104 -4.62 -6.87 -10.05
N LEU A 105 -4.75 -7.90 -10.86
CA LEU A 105 -5.96 -8.68 -11.03
C LEU A 105 -5.69 -10.15 -10.69
N THR A 106 -6.33 -10.67 -9.63
CA THR A 106 -6.13 -12.05 -9.13
C THR A 106 -7.40 -12.88 -9.15
N LEU A 107 -8.56 -12.25 -9.24
CA LEU A 107 -9.86 -12.92 -9.28
C LEU A 107 -10.64 -12.51 -10.54
N GLY A 108 -11.54 -13.38 -10.98
CA GLY A 108 -12.38 -13.14 -12.15
C GLY A 108 -11.92 -13.91 -13.39
N THR A 109 -12.67 -13.77 -14.48
CA THR A 109 -12.49 -14.55 -15.72
C THR A 109 -11.16 -14.26 -16.44
N TYR A 110 -10.57 -13.10 -16.19
CA TYR A 110 -9.34 -12.65 -16.84
C TYR A 110 -8.11 -12.71 -15.92
N ALA A 111 -8.29 -13.20 -14.69
CA ALA A 111 -7.14 -13.41 -13.80
C ALA A 111 -6.16 -14.42 -14.44
N PRO A 112 -4.86 -14.13 -14.47
CA PRO A 112 -3.89 -15.08 -14.98
C PRO A 112 -3.95 -16.37 -14.15
N HIS A 113 -3.77 -17.51 -14.81
CA HIS A 113 -3.67 -18.78 -14.11
C HIS A 113 -2.31 -18.81 -13.42
N LEU A 114 -2.30 -18.60 -12.12
CA LEU A 114 -1.08 -18.61 -11.32
C LEU A 114 -0.79 -20.05 -10.86
N GLU A 115 0.47 -20.43 -10.85
CA GLU A 115 0.89 -21.66 -10.19
C GLU A 115 0.64 -21.54 -8.68
N ALA A 116 0.30 -22.67 -8.05
CA ALA A 116 0.11 -22.70 -6.61
C ALA A 116 1.38 -22.24 -5.88
N VAL A 117 1.23 -21.25 -5.04
CA VAL A 117 2.33 -20.62 -4.27
C VAL A 117 2.17 -21.01 -2.80
N SER A 118 3.27 -21.12 -2.09
CA SER A 118 3.25 -21.35 -0.65
C SER A 118 4.16 -20.35 0.05
N LEU A 119 3.68 -19.80 1.16
CA LEU A 119 4.55 -19.05 2.08
C LEU A 119 5.47 -20.01 2.81
N SER A 120 6.72 -19.62 3.01
CA SER A 120 7.60 -20.31 3.93
C SER A 120 7.03 -20.28 5.36
N PRO A 121 7.40 -21.22 6.26
CA PRO A 121 6.94 -21.18 7.63
C PRO A 121 7.23 -19.86 8.36
N LYS A 122 8.34 -19.19 8.01
CA LYS A 122 8.71 -17.87 8.55
C LYS A 122 7.74 -16.79 8.07
N GLU A 123 7.47 -16.72 6.77
CA GLU A 123 6.54 -15.75 6.19
C GLU A 123 5.12 -15.98 6.69
N ASN A 124 4.66 -17.24 6.73
CA ASN A 124 3.33 -17.56 7.24
C ASN A 124 3.16 -17.08 8.69
N LYS A 125 4.15 -17.33 9.54
CA LYS A 125 4.15 -16.83 10.92
C LYS A 125 4.14 -15.30 10.98
N GLN A 126 4.93 -14.65 10.14
CA GLN A 126 5.02 -13.18 10.07
C GLN A 126 3.69 -12.55 9.68
N TYR A 127 3.05 -13.05 8.62
CA TYR A 127 1.81 -12.47 8.10
C TYR A 127 0.54 -12.89 8.87
N LEU A 128 0.67 -13.75 9.89
CA LEU A 128 -0.36 -14.08 10.88
C LEU A 128 -0.14 -13.38 12.23
N ALA A 129 1.04 -12.79 12.45
CA ALA A 129 1.36 -12.14 13.71
C ALA A 129 0.58 -10.83 13.91
N PRO A 130 0.27 -10.43 15.15
CA PRO A 130 -0.27 -9.11 15.43
C PRO A 130 0.78 -8.02 15.13
N ASP A 131 0.31 -6.81 14.79
CA ASP A 131 1.10 -5.59 14.87
C ASP A 131 0.64 -4.78 16.11
N ALA A 132 1.40 -3.81 16.55
CA ALA A 132 1.15 -3.04 17.77
C ALA A 132 -0.28 -2.44 17.84
N LEU A 133 -0.82 -2.01 16.71
CA LEU A 133 -2.19 -1.49 16.58
C LEU A 133 -3.16 -2.45 15.89
N VAL A 134 -2.73 -3.68 15.57
CA VAL A 134 -3.52 -4.68 14.85
C VAL A 134 -3.53 -6.00 15.64
N PRO A 135 -4.27 -6.04 16.77
CA PRO A 135 -4.44 -7.26 17.55
C PRO A 135 -5.24 -8.30 16.75
N VAL A 136 -4.85 -9.58 16.89
CA VAL A 136 -5.52 -10.73 16.23
C VAL A 136 -6.37 -11.54 17.21
N THR A 137 -6.60 -11.02 18.41
CA THR A 137 -7.41 -11.62 19.47
C THR A 137 -8.41 -10.60 20.03
N GLY A 138 -9.32 -11.03 20.90
CA GLY A 138 -10.35 -10.18 21.48
C GLY A 138 -11.39 -9.75 20.45
N LEU A 139 -11.85 -8.51 20.52
CA LEU A 139 -12.99 -8.01 19.73
C LEU A 139 -12.86 -8.23 18.21
N PRO A 140 -11.73 -7.94 17.53
CA PRO A 140 -11.64 -8.22 16.09
C PRO A 140 -11.75 -9.72 15.76
N ALA A 141 -11.25 -10.61 16.62
CA ALA A 141 -11.39 -12.05 16.43
C ALA A 141 -12.84 -12.53 16.64
N GLU A 142 -13.55 -11.96 17.61
CA GLU A 142 -14.98 -12.25 17.84
C GLU A 142 -15.85 -11.81 16.66
N LEU A 143 -15.59 -10.61 16.15
CA LEU A 143 -16.26 -10.08 14.97
C LEU A 143 -15.97 -10.93 13.73
N ALA A 144 -14.71 -11.36 13.55
CA ALA A 144 -14.31 -12.21 12.45
C ALA A 144 -14.99 -13.59 12.52
N ALA A 145 -15.00 -14.22 13.69
CA ALA A 145 -15.65 -15.52 13.88
C ALA A 145 -17.14 -15.46 13.53
N LYS A 146 -17.82 -14.39 13.94
CA LYS A 146 -19.23 -14.16 13.59
C LYS A 146 -19.44 -13.90 12.10
N ALA A 147 -18.60 -13.06 11.49
CA ALA A 147 -18.71 -12.74 10.07
C ALA A 147 -18.46 -13.95 9.17
N THR A 148 -17.58 -14.87 9.59
CA THR A 148 -17.18 -16.04 8.81
C THR A 148 -17.91 -17.33 9.23
N GLU A 149 -18.99 -17.24 10.01
CA GLU A 149 -19.75 -18.39 10.47
C GLU A 149 -20.23 -19.26 9.30
N GLY A 150 -19.95 -20.55 9.37
CA GLY A 150 -20.27 -21.52 8.29
C GLY A 150 -19.27 -21.55 7.13
N GLN A 151 -18.34 -20.63 7.03
CA GLN A 151 -17.31 -20.62 5.98
C GLN A 151 -16.08 -21.45 6.39
N THR A 152 -15.55 -22.24 5.46
CA THR A 152 -14.36 -23.06 5.69
C THR A 152 -13.18 -22.66 4.81
N ALA A 153 -13.45 -22.27 3.55
CA ALA A 153 -12.40 -21.88 2.62
C ALA A 153 -11.85 -20.49 2.95
N PRO A 154 -10.52 -20.29 2.87
CA PRO A 154 -9.90 -18.99 3.16
C PRO A 154 -10.44 -17.84 2.30
N LEU A 155 -10.69 -18.09 1.02
CA LEU A 155 -11.23 -17.10 0.09
C LEU A 155 -12.64 -16.63 0.51
N ASP A 156 -13.51 -17.57 0.89
CA ASP A 156 -14.88 -17.26 1.32
C ASP A 156 -14.87 -16.50 2.65
N LYS A 157 -14.03 -16.90 3.61
CA LYS A 157 -13.84 -16.17 4.85
C LYS A 157 -13.34 -14.73 4.60
N ALA A 158 -12.35 -14.57 3.72
CA ALA A 158 -11.84 -13.25 3.37
C ALA A 158 -12.91 -12.37 2.72
N ARG A 159 -13.81 -12.98 1.93
CA ARG A 159 -14.94 -12.26 1.33
C ARG A 159 -15.93 -11.80 2.37
N GLU A 160 -16.31 -12.64 3.30
CA GLU A 160 -17.23 -12.27 4.39
C GLU A 160 -16.63 -11.15 5.28
N ILE A 161 -15.33 -11.21 5.55
CA ILE A 161 -14.61 -10.16 6.30
C ILE A 161 -14.60 -8.85 5.50
N TYR A 162 -14.32 -8.91 4.19
CA TYR A 162 -14.36 -7.74 3.30
C TYR A 162 -15.74 -7.09 3.32
N ASP A 163 -16.80 -7.88 3.15
CA ASP A 163 -18.17 -7.42 3.17
C ASP A 163 -18.56 -6.85 4.54
N TYR A 164 -18.13 -7.51 5.63
CA TYR A 164 -18.34 -6.99 6.99
C TYR A 164 -17.70 -5.60 7.18
N VAL A 165 -16.44 -5.42 6.79
CA VAL A 165 -15.75 -4.11 6.93
C VAL A 165 -16.41 -3.05 6.06
N PHE A 166 -16.77 -3.39 4.82
CA PHE A 166 -17.48 -2.49 3.90
C PHE A 166 -18.82 -2.01 4.50
N ASP A 167 -19.61 -2.90 5.06
CA ASP A 167 -20.95 -2.61 5.56
C ASP A 167 -20.95 -1.90 6.92
N ASN A 168 -19.91 -2.09 7.74
CA ASN A 168 -19.85 -1.58 9.13
C ASN A 168 -18.92 -0.37 9.30
N MET A 169 -18.06 -0.05 8.34
CA MET A 169 -17.17 1.12 8.41
C MET A 169 -17.69 2.26 7.52
N ARG A 170 -17.35 3.50 7.87
CA ARG A 170 -17.60 4.70 7.06
C ARG A 170 -16.31 5.44 6.82
N TYR A 171 -16.10 5.91 5.59
CA TYR A 171 -14.96 6.77 5.26
C TYR A 171 -15.20 8.18 5.76
N ASP A 172 -14.77 8.45 6.98
CA ASP A 172 -14.99 9.72 7.70
C ASP A 172 -13.74 10.08 8.51
N LYS A 173 -13.20 11.26 8.22
CA LYS A 173 -11.99 11.82 8.85
C LYS A 173 -12.31 12.90 9.90
N THR A 174 -13.55 12.98 10.37
CA THR A 174 -13.92 13.94 11.39
C THR A 174 -13.55 13.47 12.79
N GLY A 175 -13.19 14.41 13.66
CA GLY A 175 -12.75 14.10 15.01
C GLY A 175 -11.30 13.64 15.10
N THR A 176 -10.99 12.87 16.13
CA THR A 176 -9.63 12.37 16.43
C THR A 176 -9.60 10.84 16.46
N GLY A 177 -8.40 10.25 16.37
CA GLY A 177 -8.17 8.80 16.50
C GLY A 177 -8.10 8.05 15.17
N TRP A 178 -8.69 8.56 14.10
CA TRP A 178 -8.63 7.96 12.77
C TRP A 178 -7.24 8.07 12.11
N GLY A 179 -6.98 7.23 11.12
CA GLY A 179 -5.79 7.29 10.27
C GLY A 179 -4.56 6.58 10.84
N ARG A 180 -4.65 6.05 12.05
CA ARG A 180 -3.57 5.27 12.66
C ARG A 180 -3.67 3.77 12.34
N GLY A 181 -4.82 3.32 11.87
CA GLY A 181 -5.12 1.90 11.74
C GLY A 181 -5.11 1.19 13.09
N ASP A 182 -5.59 1.87 14.11
CA ASP A 182 -5.86 1.28 15.42
C ASP A 182 -7.17 0.49 15.31
N VAL A 183 -7.05 -0.82 15.37
CA VAL A 183 -8.18 -1.74 15.14
C VAL A 183 -9.24 -1.60 16.24
N LEU A 184 -8.85 -1.33 17.48
CA LEU A 184 -9.82 -1.15 18.57
C LEU A 184 -10.64 0.13 18.36
N TYR A 185 -9.97 1.22 17.90
CA TYR A 185 -10.68 2.42 17.48
C TYR A 185 -11.64 2.14 16.30
N ALA A 186 -11.19 1.41 15.28
CA ALA A 186 -12.01 1.08 14.12
C ALA A 186 -13.24 0.24 14.50
N CYS A 187 -13.09 -0.71 15.42
CA CYS A 187 -14.21 -1.51 15.95
C CYS A 187 -15.25 -0.68 16.72
N ASP A 188 -14.80 0.30 17.49
CA ASP A 188 -15.66 1.16 18.33
C ASP A 188 -16.30 2.29 17.50
N ALA A 189 -15.46 3.11 16.86
CA ALA A 189 -15.90 4.29 16.12
C ALA A 189 -16.60 3.97 14.80
N LYS A 190 -16.33 2.80 14.20
CA LYS A 190 -16.84 2.34 12.90
C LYS A 190 -16.64 3.37 11.78
N LYS A 191 -15.53 4.09 11.84
CA LYS A 191 -15.16 5.11 10.86
C LYS A 191 -13.65 5.32 10.83
N GLY A 192 -13.17 5.91 9.73
CA GLY A 192 -11.77 6.25 9.57
C GLY A 192 -11.41 6.47 8.10
N ASN A 193 -10.12 6.41 7.80
CA ASN A 193 -9.61 6.44 6.44
C ASN A 193 -9.20 5.04 5.94
N CYS A 194 -8.50 4.97 4.82
CA CYS A 194 -8.01 3.69 4.26
C CYS A 194 -7.20 2.85 5.27
N THR A 195 -6.39 3.49 6.13
CA THR A 195 -5.57 2.77 7.11
C THR A 195 -6.44 2.03 8.13
N ASP A 196 -7.53 2.64 8.60
CA ASP A 196 -8.42 2.05 9.59
C ASP A 196 -9.24 0.90 8.99
N PHE A 197 -9.74 1.05 7.75
CA PHE A 197 -10.45 0.00 7.02
C PHE A 197 -9.58 -1.25 6.83
N HIS A 198 -8.37 -1.05 6.30
CA HIS A 198 -7.50 -2.18 5.96
C HIS A 198 -6.85 -2.83 7.18
N SER A 199 -6.59 -2.07 8.25
CA SER A 199 -6.12 -2.65 9.51
C SER A 199 -7.18 -3.55 10.16
N LEU A 200 -8.45 -3.14 10.14
CA LEU A 200 -9.54 -3.98 10.64
C LEU A 200 -9.66 -5.26 9.82
N PHE A 201 -9.63 -5.16 8.49
CA PHE A 201 -9.62 -6.34 7.62
C PHE A 201 -8.47 -7.29 7.95
N ILE A 202 -7.24 -6.77 8.07
CA ILE A 202 -6.03 -7.56 8.37
C ILE A 202 -6.15 -8.25 9.73
N ALA A 203 -6.61 -7.54 10.77
CA ALA A 203 -6.80 -8.13 12.10
C ALA A 203 -7.80 -9.30 12.06
N MET A 204 -8.93 -9.09 11.42
CA MET A 204 -9.97 -10.11 11.26
C MET A 204 -9.49 -11.30 10.44
N ALA A 205 -8.82 -11.07 9.29
CA ALA A 205 -8.31 -12.13 8.44
C ALA A 205 -7.23 -12.97 9.14
N ARG A 206 -6.25 -12.32 9.78
CA ARG A 206 -5.20 -13.01 10.56
C ARG A 206 -5.79 -13.83 11.71
N SER A 207 -6.82 -13.34 12.39
CA SER A 207 -7.51 -14.09 13.46
C SER A 207 -8.19 -15.37 12.97
N GLN A 208 -8.54 -15.43 11.68
CA GLN A 208 -9.12 -16.60 11.00
C GLN A 208 -8.06 -17.49 10.33
N GLY A 209 -6.77 -17.24 10.60
CA GLY A 209 -5.67 -18.00 10.02
C GLY A 209 -5.35 -17.65 8.57
N ILE A 210 -5.78 -16.50 8.08
CA ILE A 210 -5.52 -16.01 6.72
C ILE A 210 -4.34 -15.04 6.77
N PRO A 211 -3.15 -15.39 6.26
CA PRO A 211 -2.02 -14.49 6.21
C PRO A 211 -2.38 -13.22 5.44
N SER A 212 -2.09 -12.07 6.01
CA SER A 212 -2.49 -10.78 5.41
C SER A 212 -1.44 -9.72 5.66
N ARG A 213 -1.29 -8.78 4.73
CA ARG A 213 -0.30 -7.71 4.80
C ARG A 213 -0.89 -6.35 4.46
N PHE A 214 -0.29 -5.33 5.02
CA PHE A 214 -0.60 -3.93 4.76
C PHE A 214 0.32 -3.42 3.66
N GLU A 215 -0.21 -2.69 2.70
CA GLU A 215 0.55 -2.02 1.65
C GLU A 215 0.19 -0.54 1.59
N ILE A 216 1.18 0.29 1.27
CA ILE A 216 1.01 1.73 1.24
C ILE A 216 1.81 2.37 0.10
N GLY A 217 1.22 3.39 -0.48
CA GLY A 217 1.80 4.13 -1.59
C GLY A 217 1.05 5.45 -1.82
N PHE A 218 1.03 5.89 -3.07
CA PHE A 218 0.32 7.11 -3.46
C PHE A 218 -0.73 6.81 -4.53
N PRO A 219 -1.94 7.39 -4.41
CA PRO A 219 -2.96 7.29 -5.44
C PRO A 219 -2.67 8.32 -6.53
N LEU A 220 -2.99 7.97 -7.77
CA LEU A 220 -3.00 8.89 -8.89
C LEU A 220 -4.44 9.11 -9.32
N PRO A 221 -4.91 10.36 -9.48
CA PRO A 221 -6.25 10.63 -9.99
C PRO A 221 -6.46 10.01 -11.37
N ALA A 222 -7.49 9.19 -11.52
CA ALA A 222 -7.79 8.47 -12.77
C ALA A 222 -8.11 9.40 -13.95
N GLY A 223 -8.69 10.57 -13.67
CA GLY A 223 -9.09 11.54 -14.69
C GLY A 223 -8.05 12.64 -15.02
N SER A 224 -6.83 12.54 -14.47
CA SER A 224 -5.77 13.53 -14.66
C SER A 224 -4.50 12.87 -15.15
N HIS A 225 -3.82 13.53 -16.09
CA HIS A 225 -2.55 13.06 -16.64
C HIS A 225 -1.33 13.65 -15.90
N SER A 226 -1.53 14.62 -15.04
CA SER A 226 -0.49 15.19 -14.18
C SER A 226 -1.13 15.93 -13.00
N GLY A 227 -0.34 16.17 -11.95
CA GLY A 227 -0.79 16.97 -10.82
C GLY A 227 -0.05 16.66 -9.53
N GLU A 228 -0.37 17.46 -8.51
CA GLU A 228 0.10 17.24 -7.15
C GLU A 228 -0.69 16.12 -6.46
N ILE A 229 -0.02 15.39 -5.60
CA ILE A 229 -0.59 14.33 -4.78
C ILE A 229 -0.65 14.80 -3.33
N ALA A 230 -1.86 14.94 -2.81
CA ALA A 230 -2.08 15.51 -1.47
C ALA A 230 -1.68 14.57 -0.32
N GLY A 231 -1.60 13.25 -0.56
CA GLY A 231 -1.26 12.29 0.49
C GLY A 231 -1.30 10.85 0.01
N TYR A 232 -1.02 9.96 0.95
CA TYR A 232 -0.93 8.52 0.70
C TYR A 232 -2.28 7.84 0.50
N HIS A 233 -2.22 6.66 -0.07
CA HIS A 233 -3.27 5.64 -0.05
C HIS A 233 -2.67 4.30 0.38
N CYS A 234 -3.47 3.49 1.07
CA CYS A 234 -3.08 2.14 1.47
C CYS A 234 -4.17 1.14 1.13
N TRP A 235 -3.79 -0.11 1.05
CA TRP A 235 -4.67 -1.25 0.80
C TRP A 235 -4.19 -2.46 1.59
N ALA A 236 -4.88 -3.57 1.49
CA ALA A 236 -4.43 -4.82 2.08
C ALA A 236 -4.34 -5.91 1.03
N GLU A 237 -3.56 -6.92 1.34
CA GLU A 237 -3.57 -8.18 0.61
C GLU A 237 -3.72 -9.34 1.59
N PHE A 238 -4.41 -10.38 1.16
CA PHE A 238 -4.46 -11.66 1.87
C PHE A 238 -3.92 -12.78 0.99
N PHE A 239 -3.38 -13.81 1.62
CA PHE A 239 -2.76 -14.91 0.89
C PHE A 239 -3.71 -16.09 0.73
N GLU A 240 -3.83 -16.57 -0.51
CA GLU A 240 -4.55 -17.78 -0.88
C GLU A 240 -3.58 -18.71 -1.65
N PRO A 241 -3.40 -19.98 -1.22
CA PRO A 241 -2.36 -20.86 -1.76
C PRO A 241 -2.42 -21.10 -3.27
N GLN A 242 -3.61 -21.06 -3.87
CA GLN A 242 -3.78 -21.31 -5.31
C GLN A 242 -3.62 -20.03 -6.17
N ARG A 243 -3.60 -18.85 -5.54
CA ARG A 243 -3.60 -17.55 -6.22
C ARG A 243 -2.51 -16.60 -5.75
N GLY A 244 -1.84 -16.93 -4.64
CA GLY A 244 -0.87 -16.04 -4.02
C GLY A 244 -1.53 -14.88 -3.26
N TRP A 245 -0.95 -13.70 -3.35
CA TRP A 245 -1.44 -12.49 -2.71
C TRP A 245 -2.62 -11.90 -3.50
N ILE A 246 -3.75 -11.74 -2.83
CA ILE A 246 -5.00 -11.21 -3.37
C ILE A 246 -5.25 -9.83 -2.80
N PRO A 247 -5.28 -8.77 -3.62
CA PRO A 247 -5.49 -7.41 -3.15
C PRO A 247 -6.94 -7.15 -2.77
N VAL A 248 -7.14 -6.30 -1.75
CA VAL A 248 -8.44 -5.74 -1.40
C VAL A 248 -8.30 -4.25 -1.10
N ASP A 249 -9.22 -3.45 -1.65
CA ASP A 249 -9.27 -2.01 -1.40
C ASP A 249 -10.67 -1.60 -0.95
N ILE A 250 -10.96 -1.87 0.33
CA ILE A 250 -12.30 -1.69 0.91
C ILE A 250 -12.68 -0.22 0.97
N SER A 251 -11.71 0.65 1.18
CA SER A 251 -11.96 2.08 1.26
C SER A 251 -12.30 2.70 -0.10
N GLU A 252 -11.71 2.22 -1.20
CA GLU A 252 -12.13 2.61 -2.55
C GLU A 252 -13.48 1.97 -2.93
N ALA A 253 -13.72 0.72 -2.53
CA ALA A 253 -15.03 0.10 -2.67
C ALA A 253 -16.13 0.92 -1.97
N TRP A 254 -15.85 1.43 -0.78
CA TRP A 254 -16.80 2.23 -0.02
C TRP A 254 -17.11 3.57 -0.70
N LYS A 255 -16.11 4.22 -1.32
CA LYS A 255 -16.29 5.44 -2.11
C LYS A 255 -16.98 5.20 -3.45
N HIS A 256 -16.81 3.99 -4.00
CA HIS A 256 -17.30 3.55 -5.30
C HIS A 256 -18.06 2.21 -5.18
N PRO A 257 -19.27 2.20 -4.57
CA PRO A 257 -20.01 0.96 -4.29
C PRO A 257 -20.31 0.12 -5.51
N GLU A 258 -20.45 0.74 -6.67
CA GLU A 258 -20.63 0.08 -7.97
C GLU A 258 -19.44 -0.77 -8.40
N ARG A 259 -18.26 -0.50 -7.80
CA ARG A 259 -17.01 -1.25 -8.01
C ARG A 259 -16.65 -2.19 -6.85
N LYS A 260 -17.56 -2.40 -5.88
CA LYS A 260 -17.31 -3.25 -4.70
C LYS A 260 -16.75 -4.62 -5.08
N GLY A 261 -17.33 -5.26 -6.11
CA GLY A 261 -16.86 -6.56 -6.59
C GLY A 261 -15.45 -6.54 -7.18
N TYR A 262 -15.07 -5.46 -7.83
CA TYR A 262 -13.74 -5.26 -8.42
C TYR A 262 -12.66 -5.15 -7.34
N PHE A 263 -12.89 -4.34 -6.33
CA PHE A 263 -11.91 -4.11 -5.25
C PHE A 263 -11.72 -5.29 -4.28
N PHE A 264 -12.41 -6.40 -4.49
CA PHE A 264 -12.08 -7.68 -3.91
C PHE A 264 -11.40 -8.56 -4.94
N GLY A 265 -10.09 -8.56 -4.95
CA GLY A 265 -9.26 -9.32 -5.88
C GLY A 265 -8.60 -8.50 -6.97
N ALA A 266 -8.80 -7.17 -6.97
CA ALA A 266 -8.14 -6.27 -7.90
C ALA A 266 -7.90 -4.88 -7.32
N HIS A 267 -6.91 -4.20 -7.86
CA HIS A 267 -6.81 -2.74 -7.82
C HIS A 267 -6.18 -2.22 -9.12
N ASP A 268 -6.59 -1.01 -9.49
CA ASP A 268 -6.21 -0.42 -10.77
C ASP A 268 -4.75 0.09 -10.80
N ALA A 269 -4.32 0.49 -11.99
CA ALA A 269 -2.99 1.03 -12.24
C ALA A 269 -2.79 2.48 -11.75
N ASN A 270 -3.82 3.09 -11.13
CA ASN A 270 -3.76 4.48 -10.68
C ASN A 270 -3.12 4.61 -9.29
N ARG A 271 -1.95 4.03 -9.11
CA ARG A 271 -1.19 4.08 -7.85
C ARG A 271 0.28 3.74 -8.05
N VAL A 272 1.10 4.12 -7.12
CA VAL A 272 2.48 3.61 -6.97
C VAL A 272 2.66 3.09 -5.55
N GLN A 273 3.19 1.87 -5.40
CA GLN A 273 3.44 1.23 -4.11
C GLN A 273 4.85 1.57 -3.63
N PHE A 274 5.01 1.81 -2.35
CA PHE A 274 6.28 2.17 -1.72
C PHE A 274 6.71 1.20 -0.64
N SER A 275 5.84 0.85 0.30
CA SER A 275 6.23 -0.05 1.38
C SER A 275 5.13 -1.03 1.79
N VAL A 276 5.56 -2.10 2.46
CA VAL A 276 4.74 -3.20 2.96
C VAL A 276 4.94 -3.33 4.46
N GLY A 277 3.90 -3.70 5.18
CA GLY A 277 3.98 -4.05 6.59
C GLY A 277 3.84 -2.87 7.55
N ARG A 278 3.91 -3.21 8.81
CA ARG A 278 3.76 -2.29 9.94
C ARG A 278 4.84 -2.56 10.98
N ASP A 279 4.96 -1.66 11.96
CA ASP A 279 5.95 -1.74 13.03
C ASP A 279 7.39 -1.87 12.51
N LEU A 280 7.74 -1.01 11.53
CA LEU A 280 8.96 -1.10 10.75
C LEU A 280 10.18 -0.54 11.50
N GLU A 281 11.22 -1.34 11.61
CA GLU A 281 12.54 -0.89 12.06
C GLU A 281 13.37 -0.48 10.83
N LEU A 282 13.80 0.78 10.79
CA LEU A 282 14.56 1.33 9.68
C LEU A 282 16.02 0.85 9.69
N ASN A 283 16.73 1.01 8.58
CA ASN A 283 18.14 0.66 8.47
C ASN A 283 18.98 1.84 7.92
N PRO A 284 19.92 2.42 8.71
CA PRO A 284 20.23 2.12 10.11
C PRO A 284 19.02 2.29 11.04
N ARG A 285 19.01 1.58 12.17
CA ARG A 285 17.91 1.65 13.13
C ARG A 285 17.72 3.07 13.66
N GLN A 286 16.50 3.55 13.66
CA GLN A 286 16.08 4.80 14.29
C GLN A 286 16.17 4.70 15.83
N ALA A 287 16.32 5.84 16.48
CA ALA A 287 16.29 5.91 17.96
C ALA A 287 14.85 5.82 18.51
N GLY A 288 13.87 6.27 17.73
CA GLY A 288 12.47 6.21 18.08
C GLY A 288 11.86 4.79 18.01
N HIS A 289 10.56 4.71 18.25
CA HIS A 289 9.80 3.44 18.13
C HIS A 289 9.75 2.95 16.67
N PRO A 290 9.48 1.66 16.44
CA PRO A 290 9.16 1.16 15.11
C PRO A 290 8.04 1.97 14.47
N LEU A 291 8.16 2.23 13.16
CA LEU A 291 7.18 3.04 12.45
C LEU A 291 5.90 2.23 12.19
N ASN A 292 4.77 2.81 12.53
CA ASN A 292 3.46 2.22 12.29
C ASN A 292 3.26 1.86 10.79
N TYR A 293 3.71 2.72 9.89
CA TYR A 293 3.84 2.52 8.44
C TYR A 293 4.88 3.49 7.89
N PHE A 294 5.39 3.25 6.69
CA PHE A 294 6.50 4.03 6.14
C PHE A 294 6.18 4.53 4.73
N ILE A 295 5.76 5.80 4.64
CA ILE A 295 5.43 6.47 3.38
C ILE A 295 6.01 7.87 3.30
N TYR A 296 6.18 8.54 4.44
CA TYR A 296 6.77 9.87 4.55
C TYR A 296 8.19 9.80 5.08
N PRO A 297 9.01 10.85 4.87
CA PRO A 297 10.32 10.91 5.51
C PRO A 297 10.19 10.85 7.03
N TYR A 298 11.01 10.02 7.64
CA TYR A 298 11.23 9.99 9.07
C TYR A 298 12.56 10.69 9.37
N VAL A 299 12.53 11.67 10.23
CA VAL A 299 13.69 12.52 10.55
C VAL A 299 13.97 12.50 12.03
N GLU A 300 15.22 12.36 12.40
CA GLU A 300 15.69 12.54 13.76
C GLU A 300 16.73 13.67 13.83
N VAL A 301 16.53 14.57 14.78
CA VAL A 301 17.51 15.60 15.17
C VAL A 301 17.95 15.29 16.59
N GLN A 302 19.27 15.11 16.79
CA GLN A 302 19.83 14.71 18.08
C GLN A 302 19.21 13.45 18.68
N GLY A 303 18.81 12.48 17.80
CA GLY A 303 18.18 11.21 18.19
C GLY A 303 16.73 11.34 18.66
N LYS A 304 16.06 12.43 18.35
CA LYS A 304 14.62 12.64 18.61
C LYS A 304 13.88 12.89 17.32
N GLU A 305 12.67 12.35 17.20
CA GLU A 305 11.79 12.58 16.08
C GLU A 305 11.60 14.08 15.82
N TYR A 306 11.66 14.46 14.55
CA TYR A 306 11.59 15.85 14.09
C TYR A 306 10.55 15.99 12.98
N ALA A 307 9.52 16.79 13.24
CA ALA A 307 8.33 16.87 12.40
C ALA A 307 8.31 18.08 11.42
N ASN A 308 9.31 19.00 11.47
CA ASN A 308 9.31 20.16 10.61
C ASN A 308 9.81 19.82 9.19
N VAL A 309 8.95 19.08 8.46
CA VAL A 309 9.19 18.57 7.11
C VAL A 309 8.07 19.03 6.19
N SER A 310 8.43 19.70 5.10
CA SER A 310 7.49 20.02 4.02
C SER A 310 7.55 18.93 2.95
N LEU A 311 6.40 18.42 2.54
CA LEU A 311 6.26 17.34 1.56
C LEU A 311 5.78 17.92 0.22
N ALA A 312 6.28 17.37 -0.90
CA ALA A 312 5.84 17.70 -2.24
C ALA A 312 5.87 16.43 -3.11
N PHE A 313 4.71 15.94 -3.49
CA PHE A 313 4.56 14.77 -4.36
C PHE A 313 3.79 15.18 -5.60
N SER A 314 4.23 14.71 -6.77
CA SER A 314 3.54 14.97 -8.02
C SER A 314 3.77 13.83 -9.03
N PHE A 315 2.95 13.79 -10.05
CA PHE A 315 3.09 12.83 -11.14
C PHE A 315 2.81 13.49 -12.49
N SER A 316 3.29 12.86 -13.55
CA SER A 316 2.96 13.20 -14.93
C SER A 316 2.98 11.93 -15.78
N ASP A 317 1.87 11.65 -16.49
CA ASP A 317 1.79 10.51 -17.39
C ASP A 317 2.77 10.67 -18.56
N LEU A 318 3.36 9.56 -18.98
CA LEU A 318 4.26 9.48 -20.12
C LEU A 318 3.51 8.95 -21.35
N GLY A 319 3.88 9.46 -22.53
CA GLY A 319 3.27 9.02 -23.79
C GLY A 319 1.89 9.60 -24.11
N VAL A 320 1.36 10.47 -23.25
CA VAL A 320 0.14 11.24 -23.55
C VAL A 320 0.59 12.60 -24.10
N ALA A 321 0.21 12.90 -25.32
CA ALA A 321 0.44 14.24 -25.88
C ALA A 321 -0.33 15.29 -25.04
N PRO A 322 0.24 16.46 -24.80
CA PRO A 322 -0.37 17.52 -24.03
C PRO A 322 -1.63 18.09 -24.68
#